data_72793b0dfd9ada1f6fa2775183d2ad9b
#
_entry.id   72793b0dfd9ada1f6fa2775183d2ad9b
#
_cell.length_a   1.000
_cell.length_b   1.000
_cell.length_c   1.000
_cell.angle_alpha   90.00
_cell.angle_beta   90.00
_cell.angle_gamma   90.00
#
_symmetry.space_group_name_H-M   'P 1'
#
loop_
_entity.id
_entity.type
_entity.pdbx_description
1 polymer ?
#
loop_
_entity_poly.entity_id
_entity_poly.type
_entity_poly.pdbx_seq_one_letter_code
_entity_poly.pdbx_strand_id
1 'polypeptide(L)'
;MLISFTVSKTEYIYLQKKDSKRAAKISLMANIHGFFLTVPLNYNETALNSFLQNKRNWITKTYEYYKKFNSNFGKIYDDKLYIHYLGQKYRVEIVKDLIDTTRISSSINKITFHVTNKKNYKKHIKNWYLKQTSNIINERINIFSELMNVRYTKIKIKDTSSRWGSCSSKGNLNFSLYLSAFPLDIIDYVIVHELAHLKEFNHSKKFWEIVSNVDHGYKEKISYIKKYGNFVII
;
A
#
# COMPACT_ATOMS: atom_id res chain seq x y z
N MET A 1 10.17 -7.43 19.32
CA MET A 1 9.54 -7.53 20.65
C MET A 1 8.13 -6.98 20.58
N LEU A 2 7.19 -7.58 21.28
CA LEU A 2 5.80 -7.10 21.37
C LEU A 2 5.62 -6.34 22.69
N ILE A 3 4.93 -5.20 22.63
CA ILE A 3 4.52 -4.43 23.79
C ILE A 3 3.00 -4.44 23.84
N SER A 4 2.41 -4.85 24.95
CA SER A 4 0.96 -4.76 25.15
C SER A 4 0.57 -3.33 25.51
N PHE A 5 -0.55 -2.87 24.96
CA PHE A 5 -1.13 -1.56 25.23
C PHE A 5 -2.63 -1.71 25.49
N THR A 6 -3.09 -1.23 26.63
CA THR A 6 -4.51 -1.32 27.04
C THR A 6 -5.31 -0.22 26.33
N VAL A 7 -6.26 -0.61 25.50
CA VAL A 7 -7.16 0.30 24.77
C VAL A 7 -8.37 0.66 25.63
N SER A 8 -8.98 -0.35 26.26
CA SER A 8 -10.13 -0.20 27.18
C SER A 8 -9.96 -1.11 28.41
N LYS A 9 -10.92 -1.10 29.34
CA LYS A 9 -10.88 -1.98 30.53
C LYS A 9 -10.78 -3.47 30.19
N THR A 10 -11.24 -3.87 28.99
CA THR A 10 -11.32 -5.27 28.57
C THR A 10 -10.52 -5.56 27.29
N GLU A 11 -9.96 -4.56 26.65
CA GLU A 11 -9.26 -4.71 25.38
C GLU A 11 -7.82 -4.20 25.46
N TYR A 12 -6.92 -5.00 24.96
CA TYR A 12 -5.52 -4.66 24.76
C TYR A 12 -5.08 -5.01 23.34
N ILE A 13 -4.06 -4.31 22.87
CA ILE A 13 -3.44 -4.52 21.56
C ILE A 13 -1.95 -4.75 21.72
N TYR A 14 -1.34 -5.36 20.71
CA TYR A 14 0.12 -5.51 20.66
C TYR A 14 0.74 -4.50 19.71
N LEU A 15 1.78 -3.83 20.18
CA LEU A 15 2.63 -2.96 19.38
C LEU A 15 3.91 -3.73 19.02
N GLN A 16 4.23 -3.78 17.72
CA GLN A 16 5.48 -4.40 17.26
C GLN A 16 6.63 -3.40 17.44
N LYS A 17 7.42 -3.60 18.50
CA LYS A 17 8.58 -2.75 18.80
C LYS A 17 9.79 -3.15 17.96
N LYS A 18 10.39 -2.18 17.29
CA LYS A 18 11.66 -2.28 16.58
C LYS A 18 12.65 -1.26 17.10
N ASP A 19 13.79 -1.74 17.61
CA ASP A 19 14.93 -0.89 17.95
C ASP A 19 15.66 -0.47 16.67
N SER A 20 16.06 0.79 16.57
CA SER A 20 16.70 1.32 15.38
C SER A 20 17.86 2.24 15.69
N LYS A 21 19.04 1.90 15.12
CA LYS A 21 20.25 2.77 15.16
C LYS A 21 20.05 4.09 14.43
N ARG A 22 19.10 4.14 13.47
CA ARG A 22 18.84 5.31 12.62
C ARG A 22 17.70 6.19 13.17
N ALA A 23 16.95 5.73 14.14
CA ALA A 23 15.86 6.51 14.70
C ALA A 23 16.40 7.57 15.67
N ALA A 24 16.14 8.84 15.38
CA ALA A 24 16.46 9.95 16.27
C ALA A 24 15.38 10.17 17.34
N LYS A 25 14.17 9.63 17.14
CA LYS A 25 13.02 9.80 18.03
C LYS A 25 12.12 8.57 18.01
N ILE A 26 11.30 8.43 19.07
CA ILE A 26 10.24 7.43 19.13
C ILE A 26 9.17 7.78 18.09
N SER A 27 8.76 6.82 17.31
CA SER A 27 7.66 6.98 16.34
C SER A 27 6.72 5.78 16.35
N LEU A 28 5.45 6.04 16.10
CA LEU A 28 4.40 5.04 16.05
C LEU A 28 3.64 5.19 14.73
N MET A 29 3.49 4.09 14.01
CA MET A 29 2.68 3.99 12.82
C MET A 29 1.73 2.79 12.91
N ALA A 30 0.66 2.82 12.15
CA ALA A 30 -0.26 1.70 12.01
C ALA A 30 -0.58 1.46 10.55
N ASN A 31 -0.75 0.20 10.22
CA ASN A 31 -1.29 -0.24 8.95
C ASN A 31 -2.15 -1.49 9.20
N ILE A 32 -2.68 -2.13 8.17
CA ILE A 32 -3.55 -3.32 8.31
C ILE A 32 -2.90 -4.48 9.10
N HIS A 33 -1.59 -4.54 9.14
CA HIS A 33 -0.85 -5.60 9.85
C HIS A 33 -0.68 -5.31 11.36
N GLY A 34 -1.10 -4.13 11.82
CA GLY A 34 -1.03 -3.75 13.23
C GLY A 34 -0.31 -2.43 13.48
N PHE A 35 0.12 -2.26 14.72
CA PHE A 35 0.87 -1.10 15.17
C PHE A 35 2.37 -1.39 15.21
N PHE A 36 3.16 -0.46 14.69
CA PHE A 36 4.61 -0.55 14.59
C PHE A 36 5.26 0.61 15.34
N LEU A 37 5.98 0.27 16.40
CA LEU A 37 6.68 1.21 17.26
C LEU A 37 8.18 1.16 16.92
N THR A 38 8.75 2.27 16.49
CA THR A 38 10.19 2.39 16.28
C THR A 38 10.77 3.24 17.40
N VAL A 39 11.81 2.72 18.04
CA VAL A 39 12.50 3.40 19.15
C VAL A 39 14.00 3.53 18.84
N PRO A 40 14.68 4.62 19.28
CA PRO A 40 16.14 4.69 19.29
C PRO A 40 16.74 3.56 20.13
N LEU A 41 18.01 3.19 19.89
CA LEU A 41 18.67 2.14 20.70
C LEU A 41 18.74 2.52 22.19
N ASN A 42 19.03 3.79 22.46
CA ASN A 42 19.18 4.32 23.81
C ASN A 42 17.93 5.09 24.24
N TYR A 43 16.76 4.50 24.09
CA TYR A 43 15.52 5.13 24.54
C TYR A 43 15.34 4.96 26.06
N ASN A 44 14.70 5.94 26.69
CA ASN A 44 14.27 5.86 28.08
C ASN A 44 12.84 5.29 28.15
N GLU A 45 12.63 4.30 29.02
CA GLU A 45 11.30 3.68 29.17
C GLU A 45 10.23 4.65 29.68
N THR A 46 10.60 5.59 30.55
CA THR A 46 9.70 6.65 31.00
C THR A 46 9.24 7.53 29.83
N ALA A 47 10.18 7.91 28.95
CA ALA A 47 9.87 8.68 27.74
C ALA A 47 8.99 7.88 26.77
N LEU A 48 9.20 6.56 26.64
CA LEU A 48 8.35 5.69 25.85
C LEU A 48 6.92 5.62 26.39
N ASN A 49 6.78 5.43 27.71
CA ASN A 49 5.47 5.37 28.36
C ASN A 49 4.71 6.69 28.21
N SER A 50 5.40 7.83 28.44
CA SER A 50 4.82 9.16 28.20
C SER A 50 4.39 9.37 26.75
N PHE A 51 5.22 8.95 25.79
CA PHE A 51 4.89 8.99 24.37
C PHE A 51 3.64 8.18 24.05
N LEU A 52 3.54 6.95 24.55
CA LEU A 52 2.37 6.07 24.31
C LEU A 52 1.11 6.63 24.96
N GLN A 53 1.20 7.18 26.17
CA GLN A 53 0.07 7.86 26.82
C GLN A 53 -0.42 9.07 26.02
N ASN A 54 0.50 9.92 25.55
CA ASN A 54 0.15 11.07 24.69
C ASN A 54 -0.48 10.64 23.36
N LYS A 55 -0.16 9.43 22.86
CA LYS A 55 -0.74 8.85 21.64
C LYS A 55 -2.00 8.02 21.88
N ARG A 56 -2.45 7.87 23.13
CA ARG A 56 -3.56 6.99 23.51
C ARG A 56 -4.81 7.21 22.66
N ASN A 57 -5.26 8.45 22.53
CA ASN A 57 -6.45 8.79 21.72
C ASN A 57 -6.28 8.41 20.24
N TRP A 58 -5.09 8.64 19.69
CA TRP A 58 -4.79 8.26 18.32
C TRP A 58 -4.76 6.74 18.16
N ILE A 59 -4.14 6.01 19.10
CA ILE A 59 -4.09 4.55 19.09
C ILE A 59 -5.51 3.97 19.13
N THR A 60 -6.35 4.45 20.05
CA THR A 60 -7.73 3.98 20.21
C THR A 60 -8.56 4.23 18.95
N LYS A 61 -8.54 5.44 18.40
CA LYS A 61 -9.27 5.77 17.16
C LYS A 61 -8.78 4.92 15.98
N THR A 62 -7.48 4.71 15.88
CA THR A 62 -6.86 3.91 14.82
C THR A 62 -7.20 2.44 14.97
N TYR A 63 -7.21 1.92 16.20
CA TYR A 63 -7.64 0.55 16.49
C TYR A 63 -9.10 0.34 16.09
N GLU A 64 -10.02 1.20 16.50
CA GLU A 64 -11.44 1.12 16.15
C GLU A 64 -11.67 1.23 14.62
N TYR A 65 -10.89 2.06 13.95
CA TYR A 65 -10.93 2.17 12.49
C TYR A 65 -10.55 0.84 11.82
N TYR A 66 -9.40 0.25 12.17
CA TYR A 66 -8.94 -0.99 11.54
C TYR A 66 -9.71 -2.23 11.98
N LYS A 67 -10.24 -2.26 13.22
CA LYS A 67 -11.07 -3.34 13.74
C LYS A 67 -12.34 -3.58 12.90
N LYS A 68 -12.89 -2.55 12.27
CA LYS A 68 -14.03 -2.66 11.35
C LYS A 68 -13.74 -3.53 10.12
N PHE A 69 -12.48 -3.61 9.70
CA PHE A 69 -12.04 -4.36 8.53
C PHE A 69 -11.31 -5.67 8.88
N ASN A 70 -10.78 -5.75 10.08
CA ASN A 70 -10.09 -6.92 10.60
C ASN A 70 -10.38 -7.04 12.11
N SER A 71 -11.30 -7.94 12.48
CA SER A 71 -11.68 -8.17 13.88
C SER A 71 -10.51 -8.59 14.78
N ASN A 72 -9.45 -9.13 14.20
CA ASN A 72 -8.22 -9.53 14.88
C ASN A 72 -7.12 -8.46 14.84
N PHE A 73 -7.39 -7.26 14.30
CA PHE A 73 -6.41 -6.20 14.25
C PHE A 73 -5.84 -5.88 15.64
N GLY A 74 -4.53 -5.91 15.75
CA GLY A 74 -3.82 -5.65 17.01
C GLY A 74 -3.96 -6.72 18.12
N LYS A 75 -4.83 -7.71 17.95
CA LYS A 75 -5.07 -8.76 18.97
C LYS A 75 -4.15 -9.97 18.80
N ILE A 76 -3.87 -10.34 17.57
CA ILE A 76 -3.03 -11.50 17.24
C ILE A 76 -1.97 -11.02 16.24
N TYR A 77 -0.72 -11.30 16.53
CA TYR A 77 0.33 -11.24 15.54
C TYR A 77 0.17 -12.48 14.65
N ASP A 78 -0.42 -12.29 13.46
CA ASP A 78 -0.37 -13.32 12.42
C ASP A 78 0.96 -13.12 11.69
N ASP A 79 1.90 -14.04 11.87
CA ASP A 79 3.19 -14.07 11.17
C ASP A 79 3.05 -14.44 9.70
N LYS A 80 1.85 -14.80 9.27
CA LYS A 80 1.53 -15.10 7.88
C LYS A 80 1.62 -13.83 7.05
N LEU A 81 2.38 -13.92 5.98
CA LEU A 81 2.51 -12.85 5.02
C LEU A 81 1.33 -12.87 4.05
N TYR A 82 0.71 -11.71 3.88
CA TYR A 82 -0.34 -11.51 2.88
C TYR A 82 0.03 -10.37 1.95
N ILE A 83 -0.41 -10.48 0.71
CA ILE A 83 -0.35 -9.39 -0.28
C ILE A 83 -1.69 -9.26 -0.99
N HIS A 84 -1.95 -8.08 -1.56
CA HIS A 84 -3.11 -7.86 -2.41
C HIS A 84 -2.69 -7.88 -3.88
N TYR A 85 -3.54 -8.41 -4.75
CA TYR A 85 -3.37 -8.38 -6.19
C TYR A 85 -4.73 -8.33 -6.87
N LEU A 86 -4.94 -7.33 -7.74
CA LEU A 86 -6.22 -7.05 -8.40
C LEU A 86 -7.42 -7.05 -7.42
N GLY A 87 -7.22 -6.41 -6.26
CA GLY A 87 -8.25 -6.30 -5.21
C GLY A 87 -8.45 -7.53 -4.35
N GLN A 88 -7.82 -8.65 -4.66
CA GLN A 88 -7.91 -9.88 -3.89
C GLN A 88 -6.75 -10.04 -2.90
N LYS A 89 -7.05 -10.56 -1.72
CA LYS A 89 -6.04 -10.86 -0.68
C LYS A 89 -5.49 -12.26 -0.89
N TYR A 90 -4.18 -12.39 -1.02
CA TYR A 90 -3.48 -13.65 -1.19
C TYR A 90 -2.57 -13.93 0.01
N ARG A 91 -2.60 -15.18 0.50
CA ARG A 91 -1.59 -15.68 1.42
C ARG A 91 -0.29 -15.91 0.66
N VAL A 92 0.82 -15.44 1.22
CA VAL A 92 2.16 -15.63 0.63
C VAL A 92 2.83 -16.84 1.27
N GLU A 93 3.38 -17.69 0.42
CA GLU A 93 4.27 -18.77 0.81
C GLU A 93 5.65 -18.55 0.19
N ILE A 94 6.72 -18.73 0.97
CA ILE A 94 8.09 -18.58 0.52
C ILE A 94 8.76 -19.97 0.56
N VAL A 95 9.07 -20.50 -0.60
CA VAL A 95 9.71 -21.80 -0.77
C VAL A 95 11.15 -21.60 -1.26
N LYS A 96 12.12 -22.29 -0.64
CA LYS A 96 13.50 -22.33 -1.18
C LYS A 96 13.53 -23.24 -2.39
N ASP A 97 14.07 -22.74 -3.50
CA ASP A 97 14.18 -23.48 -4.77
C ASP A 97 15.51 -23.16 -5.46
N LEU A 98 15.83 -23.85 -6.54
CA LEU A 98 17.02 -23.62 -7.35
C LEU A 98 16.91 -22.40 -8.26
N ILE A 99 15.68 -22.01 -8.60
CA ILE A 99 15.39 -20.85 -9.45
C ILE A 99 14.30 -19.97 -8.83
N ASP A 100 14.39 -18.68 -9.11
CA ASP A 100 13.39 -17.70 -8.65
C ASP A 100 12.16 -17.74 -9.57
N THR A 101 11.04 -18.23 -9.05
CA THR A 101 9.75 -18.26 -9.77
C THR A 101 8.60 -17.84 -8.87
N THR A 102 7.45 -17.52 -9.47
CA THR A 102 6.23 -17.17 -8.72
C THR A 102 5.05 -17.91 -9.31
N ARG A 103 4.27 -18.56 -8.47
CA ARG A 103 3.01 -19.25 -8.83
C ARG A 103 1.83 -18.62 -8.11
N ILE A 104 0.77 -18.31 -8.85
CA ILE A 104 -0.48 -17.81 -8.33
C ILE A 104 -1.52 -18.92 -8.41
N SER A 105 -2.15 -19.22 -7.28
CA SER A 105 -3.29 -20.13 -7.20
C SER A 105 -4.51 -19.34 -6.74
N SER A 106 -5.36 -18.94 -7.68
CA SER A 106 -6.56 -18.14 -7.39
C SER A 106 -7.62 -18.94 -6.65
N SER A 107 -7.73 -20.25 -6.89
CA SER A 107 -8.72 -21.12 -6.23
C SER A 107 -8.56 -21.19 -4.69
N ILE A 108 -7.35 -20.98 -4.18
CA ILE A 108 -7.06 -21.00 -2.74
C ILE A 108 -6.46 -19.69 -2.25
N ASN A 109 -6.55 -18.63 -3.05
CA ASN A 109 -5.99 -17.30 -2.73
C ASN A 109 -4.55 -17.37 -2.19
N LYS A 110 -3.67 -18.08 -2.90
CA LYS A 110 -2.28 -18.28 -2.51
C LYS A 110 -1.32 -17.83 -3.61
N ILE A 111 -0.25 -17.14 -3.21
CA ILE A 111 0.89 -16.85 -4.07
C ILE A 111 2.14 -17.48 -3.45
N THR A 112 2.78 -18.37 -4.19
CA THR A 112 4.02 -19.02 -3.79
C THR A 112 5.19 -18.41 -4.54
N PHE A 113 6.15 -17.86 -3.78
CA PHE A 113 7.42 -17.39 -4.29
C PHE A 113 8.47 -18.49 -4.06
N HIS A 114 8.92 -19.08 -5.14
CA HIS A 114 10.10 -19.94 -5.14
C HIS A 114 11.32 -19.03 -5.23
N VAL A 115 12.23 -19.12 -4.28
CA VAL A 115 13.37 -18.20 -4.17
C VAL A 115 14.65 -18.96 -3.84
N THR A 116 15.74 -18.58 -4.47
CA THR A 116 17.06 -19.17 -4.20
C THR A 116 17.58 -18.81 -2.81
N ASN A 117 17.20 -17.64 -2.29
CA ASN A 117 17.51 -17.19 -0.94
C ASN A 117 16.28 -16.60 -0.23
N LYS A 118 15.78 -17.33 0.78
CA LYS A 118 14.62 -16.87 1.57
C LYS A 118 14.81 -15.51 2.25
N LYS A 119 16.04 -15.10 2.59
CA LYS A 119 16.29 -13.79 3.23
C LYS A 119 15.92 -12.62 2.31
N ASN A 120 15.90 -12.83 1.00
CA ASN A 120 15.61 -11.80 0.00
C ASN A 120 14.15 -11.75 -0.46
N TYR A 121 13.23 -12.47 0.20
CA TYR A 121 11.83 -12.60 -0.25
C TYR A 121 11.12 -11.25 -0.49
N LYS A 122 11.40 -10.22 0.32
CA LYS A 122 10.81 -8.89 0.11
C LYS A 122 11.21 -8.26 -1.23
N LYS A 123 12.46 -8.49 -1.67
CA LYS A 123 12.93 -8.04 -2.98
C LYS A 123 12.19 -8.78 -4.10
N HIS A 124 11.96 -10.10 -3.93
CA HIS A 124 11.23 -10.90 -4.91
C HIS A 124 9.77 -10.46 -5.02
N ILE A 125 9.10 -10.18 -3.90
CA ILE A 125 7.74 -9.63 -3.91
C ILE A 125 7.69 -8.26 -4.61
N LYS A 126 8.64 -7.36 -4.33
CA LYS A 126 8.72 -6.06 -5.02
C LYS A 126 8.94 -6.19 -6.52
N ASN A 127 9.85 -7.07 -6.94
CA ASN A 127 10.12 -7.34 -8.36
C ASN A 127 8.88 -7.94 -9.05
N TRP A 128 8.15 -8.80 -8.35
CA TRP A 128 6.90 -9.34 -8.85
C TRP A 128 5.84 -8.24 -9.03
N TYR A 129 5.65 -7.38 -8.04
CA TYR A 129 4.74 -6.23 -8.18
C TYR A 129 5.16 -5.30 -9.31
N LEU A 130 6.45 -5.02 -9.45
CA LEU A 130 6.99 -4.22 -10.55
C LEU A 130 6.58 -4.80 -11.90
N LYS A 131 6.74 -6.12 -12.08
CA LYS A 131 6.35 -6.82 -13.30
C LYS A 131 4.84 -6.77 -13.54
N GLN A 132 4.03 -7.09 -12.51
CA GLN A 132 2.57 -7.09 -12.64
C GLN A 132 2.03 -5.70 -12.97
N THR A 133 2.45 -4.68 -12.22
CA THR A 133 2.03 -3.30 -12.47
C THR A 133 2.48 -2.82 -13.85
N SER A 134 3.72 -3.13 -14.27
CA SER A 134 4.20 -2.75 -15.60
C SER A 134 3.33 -3.36 -16.71
N ASN A 135 2.99 -4.64 -16.61
CA ASN A 135 2.15 -5.32 -17.59
C ASN A 135 0.76 -4.67 -17.68
N ILE A 136 0.11 -4.47 -16.53
CA ILE A 136 -1.24 -3.88 -16.48
C ILE A 136 -1.21 -2.45 -17.03
N ILE A 137 -0.25 -1.62 -16.61
CA ILE A 137 -0.16 -0.24 -17.09
C ILE A 137 0.07 -0.19 -18.60
N ASN A 138 0.99 -1.00 -19.13
CA ASN A 138 1.29 -1.03 -20.58
C ASN A 138 0.09 -1.48 -21.42
N GLU A 139 -0.68 -2.42 -20.90
CA GLU A 139 -1.91 -2.89 -21.57
C GLU A 139 -3.01 -1.80 -21.58
N ARG A 140 -3.20 -1.12 -20.45
CA ARG A 140 -4.36 -0.26 -20.26
C ARG A 140 -4.14 1.19 -20.67
N ILE A 141 -2.93 1.69 -20.57
CA ILE A 141 -2.67 3.13 -20.77
C ILE A 141 -2.92 3.57 -22.21
N ASN A 142 -2.67 2.71 -23.20
CA ASN A 142 -2.92 3.03 -24.61
C ASN A 142 -4.42 3.23 -24.86
N ILE A 143 -5.26 2.39 -24.26
CA ILE A 143 -6.73 2.49 -24.37
C ILE A 143 -7.20 3.88 -23.88
N PHE A 144 -6.75 4.29 -22.70
CA PHE A 144 -7.17 5.58 -22.13
C PHE A 144 -6.50 6.78 -22.77
N SER A 145 -5.25 6.67 -23.23
CA SER A 145 -4.58 7.77 -23.95
C SER A 145 -5.24 8.08 -25.29
N GLU A 146 -5.69 7.05 -26.02
CA GLU A 146 -6.47 7.19 -27.25
C GLU A 146 -7.85 7.78 -26.96
N LEU A 147 -8.59 7.20 -25.98
CA LEU A 147 -9.91 7.68 -25.58
C LEU A 147 -9.90 9.15 -25.14
N MET A 148 -8.86 9.56 -24.43
CA MET A 148 -8.70 10.93 -23.94
C MET A 148 -8.04 11.86 -24.97
N ASN A 149 -7.59 11.34 -26.13
CA ASN A 149 -6.82 12.07 -27.12
C ASN A 149 -5.65 12.85 -26.49
N VAL A 150 -4.75 12.14 -25.80
CA VAL A 150 -3.54 12.68 -25.18
C VAL A 150 -2.32 11.82 -25.52
N ARG A 151 -1.14 12.43 -25.48
CA ARG A 151 0.13 11.74 -25.70
C ARG A 151 1.03 11.94 -24.49
N TYR A 152 1.53 10.86 -23.94
CA TYR A 152 2.54 10.87 -22.88
C TYR A 152 3.94 10.63 -23.46
N THR A 153 4.98 11.05 -22.73
CA THR A 153 6.37 10.90 -23.19
C THR A 153 6.97 9.56 -22.79
N LYS A 154 6.84 9.20 -21.53
CA LYS A 154 7.33 7.90 -20.99
C LYS A 154 6.62 7.50 -19.71
N ILE A 155 6.68 6.21 -19.42
CA ILE A 155 6.15 5.61 -18.20
C ILE A 155 7.30 5.09 -17.34
N LYS A 156 7.21 5.24 -16.02
CA LYS A 156 8.08 4.58 -15.04
C LYS A 156 7.24 4.03 -13.90
N ILE A 157 7.54 2.79 -13.53
CA ILE A 157 7.03 2.20 -12.29
C ILE A 157 8.06 2.44 -11.19
N LYS A 158 7.62 2.99 -10.05
CA LYS A 158 8.48 3.40 -8.94
C LYS A 158 8.11 2.69 -7.64
N ASP A 159 9.12 2.38 -6.84
CA ASP A 159 8.92 1.93 -5.44
C ASP A 159 8.57 3.14 -4.56
N THR A 160 7.31 3.52 -4.54
CA THR A 160 6.78 4.62 -3.74
C THR A 160 5.48 4.24 -3.08
N SER A 161 5.32 4.64 -1.82
CA SER A 161 4.11 4.48 -1.02
C SER A 161 3.37 5.79 -0.77
N SER A 162 3.95 6.92 -1.18
CA SER A 162 3.39 8.26 -0.88
C SER A 162 2.35 8.72 -1.92
N ARG A 163 2.34 8.13 -3.09
CA ARG A 163 1.40 8.46 -4.18
C ARG A 163 1.25 7.28 -5.13
N TRP A 164 0.09 7.14 -5.75
CA TRP A 164 -0.24 6.06 -6.67
C TRP A 164 0.18 6.36 -8.11
N GLY A 165 0.19 7.64 -8.48
CA GLY A 165 0.67 8.14 -9.75
C GLY A 165 1.27 9.53 -9.65
N SER A 166 1.86 10.01 -10.73
CA SER A 166 2.25 11.41 -10.95
C SER A 166 2.51 11.67 -12.43
N CYS A 167 2.11 12.85 -12.90
CA CYS A 167 2.43 13.37 -14.21
C CYS A 167 3.36 14.58 -14.06
N SER A 168 4.40 14.69 -14.90
CA SER A 168 5.25 15.88 -14.97
C SER A 168 4.84 16.78 -16.12
N SER A 169 5.26 18.06 -16.07
CA SER A 169 5.07 19.04 -17.16
C SER A 169 5.66 18.61 -18.51
N LYS A 170 6.61 17.66 -18.51
CA LYS A 170 7.18 17.06 -19.72
C LYS A 170 6.40 15.82 -20.19
N GLY A 171 5.22 15.55 -19.66
CA GLY A 171 4.41 14.39 -20.03
C GLY A 171 4.96 13.04 -19.56
N ASN A 172 5.86 13.01 -18.55
CA ASN A 172 6.32 11.75 -17.99
C ASN A 172 5.36 11.27 -16.90
N LEU A 173 4.87 10.05 -17.05
CA LEU A 173 3.97 9.40 -16.11
C LEU A 173 4.77 8.45 -15.20
N ASN A 174 4.47 8.49 -13.91
CA ASN A 174 5.02 7.53 -12.97
C ASN A 174 3.87 6.87 -12.21
N PHE A 175 3.98 5.58 -11.94
CA PHE A 175 3.02 4.81 -11.16
C PHE A 175 3.71 4.05 -10.04
N SER A 176 3.04 3.88 -8.90
CA SER A 176 3.53 3.05 -7.81
C SER A 176 3.56 1.59 -8.23
N LEU A 177 4.63 0.87 -7.89
CA LEU A 177 4.69 -0.58 -8.13
C LEU A 177 3.58 -1.36 -7.39
N TYR A 178 3.03 -0.78 -6.32
CA TYR A 178 1.92 -1.39 -5.56
C TYR A 178 0.54 -1.13 -6.18
N LEU A 179 0.47 -0.43 -7.31
CA LEU A 179 -0.82 -0.10 -7.92
C LEU A 179 -1.60 -1.35 -8.35
N SER A 180 -0.91 -2.42 -8.79
CA SER A 180 -1.56 -3.71 -9.12
C SER A 180 -2.17 -4.46 -7.93
N ALA A 181 -2.02 -3.96 -6.71
CA ALA A 181 -2.73 -4.48 -5.55
C ALA A 181 -4.22 -4.10 -5.54
N PHE A 182 -4.60 -3.02 -6.23
CA PHE A 182 -5.99 -2.58 -6.34
C PHE A 182 -6.80 -3.36 -7.38
N PRO A 183 -8.15 -3.33 -7.29
CA PRO A 183 -9.04 -3.73 -8.37
C PRO A 183 -8.72 -2.99 -9.67
N LEU A 184 -9.01 -3.63 -10.80
CA LEU A 184 -8.64 -3.11 -12.11
C LEU A 184 -9.27 -1.74 -12.41
N ASP A 185 -10.52 -1.53 -12.02
CA ASP A 185 -11.24 -0.27 -12.18
C ASP A 185 -10.61 0.89 -11.38
N ILE A 186 -10.00 0.59 -10.23
CA ILE A 186 -9.23 1.58 -9.44
C ILE A 186 -7.90 1.90 -10.13
N ILE A 187 -7.24 0.90 -10.74
CA ILE A 187 -6.03 1.11 -11.53
C ILE A 187 -6.33 2.01 -12.73
N ASP A 188 -7.43 1.73 -13.43
CA ASP A 188 -7.91 2.53 -14.56
C ASP A 188 -8.16 3.98 -14.17
N TYR A 189 -8.83 4.20 -13.03
CA TYR A 189 -9.03 5.54 -12.51
C TYR A 189 -7.70 6.27 -12.29
N VAL A 190 -6.69 5.62 -11.71
CA VAL A 190 -5.37 6.27 -11.52
C VAL A 190 -4.71 6.58 -12.85
N ILE A 191 -4.84 5.71 -13.86
CA ILE A 191 -4.33 5.98 -15.21
C ILE A 191 -5.03 7.21 -15.82
N VAL A 192 -6.36 7.25 -15.78
CA VAL A 192 -7.18 8.38 -16.27
C VAL A 192 -6.80 9.68 -15.56
N HIS A 193 -6.60 9.62 -14.24
CA HIS A 193 -6.19 10.76 -13.42
C HIS A 193 -4.83 11.33 -13.89
N GLU A 194 -3.84 10.47 -14.09
CA GLU A 194 -2.51 10.92 -14.52
C GLU A 194 -2.50 11.41 -15.98
N LEU A 195 -3.31 10.80 -16.85
CA LEU A 195 -3.50 11.27 -18.22
C LEU A 195 -4.23 12.61 -18.29
N ALA A 196 -5.19 12.87 -17.38
CA ALA A 196 -5.91 14.14 -17.30
C ALA A 196 -4.94 15.31 -17.00
N HIS A 197 -3.87 15.05 -16.26
CA HIS A 197 -2.83 16.05 -16.00
C HIS A 197 -2.05 16.49 -17.24
N LEU A 198 -2.11 15.75 -18.34
CA LEU A 198 -1.55 16.19 -19.63
C LEU A 198 -2.35 17.34 -20.25
N LYS A 199 -3.62 17.51 -19.85
CA LYS A 199 -4.52 18.59 -20.30
C LYS A 199 -4.67 19.71 -19.26
N GLU A 200 -4.69 19.34 -17.97
CA GLU A 200 -4.91 20.26 -16.86
C GLU A 200 -4.08 19.83 -15.64
N PHE A 201 -3.06 20.65 -15.29
CA PHE A 201 -2.12 20.30 -14.22
C PHE A 201 -2.71 20.43 -12.82
N ASN A 202 -3.67 21.34 -12.63
CA ASN A 202 -4.30 21.59 -11.35
C ASN A 202 -5.59 20.78 -11.23
N HIS A 203 -5.95 20.36 -10.02
CA HIS A 203 -7.21 19.69 -9.75
C HIS A 203 -8.40 20.69 -9.73
N SER A 204 -8.48 21.55 -10.76
CA SER A 204 -9.54 22.53 -10.99
C SER A 204 -10.86 21.84 -11.38
N LYS A 205 -11.94 22.60 -11.51
CA LYS A 205 -13.22 22.09 -12.04
C LYS A 205 -13.02 21.44 -13.42
N LYS A 206 -12.23 22.09 -14.30
CA LYS A 206 -11.89 21.57 -15.63
C LYS A 206 -11.17 20.23 -15.59
N PHE A 207 -10.25 20.03 -14.63
CA PHE A 207 -9.60 18.73 -14.43
C PHE A 207 -10.63 17.63 -14.13
N TRP A 208 -11.51 17.89 -13.18
CA TRP A 208 -12.52 16.91 -12.79
C TRP A 208 -13.58 16.66 -13.87
N GLU A 209 -13.87 17.64 -14.73
CA GLU A 209 -14.69 17.47 -15.92
C GLU A 209 -14.01 16.50 -16.91
N ILE A 210 -12.69 16.66 -17.16
CA ILE A 210 -11.92 15.74 -18.01
C ILE A 210 -11.97 14.31 -17.45
N VAL A 211 -11.74 14.14 -16.15
CA VAL A 211 -11.79 12.81 -15.51
C VAL A 211 -13.20 12.23 -15.58
N SER A 212 -14.23 13.00 -15.27
CA SER A 212 -15.62 12.53 -15.23
C SER A 212 -16.18 12.12 -16.60
N ASN A 213 -15.68 12.70 -17.69
CA ASN A 213 -16.08 12.33 -19.05
C ASN A 213 -15.61 10.92 -19.43
N VAL A 214 -14.59 10.39 -18.76
CA VAL A 214 -14.02 9.06 -19.00
C VAL A 214 -14.42 8.07 -17.92
N ASP A 215 -14.47 8.53 -16.70
CA ASP A 215 -14.77 7.73 -15.50
C ASP A 215 -15.84 8.42 -14.66
N HIS A 216 -17.12 8.12 -14.92
CA HIS A 216 -18.24 8.69 -14.17
C HIS A 216 -18.23 8.31 -12.69
N GLY A 217 -17.62 7.16 -12.32
CA GLY A 217 -17.51 6.65 -10.94
C GLY A 217 -16.25 7.11 -10.19
N TYR A 218 -15.56 8.15 -10.66
CA TYR A 218 -14.27 8.57 -10.08
C TYR A 218 -14.34 8.95 -8.59
N LYS A 219 -15.47 9.48 -8.10
CA LYS A 219 -15.63 9.91 -6.70
C LYS A 219 -15.60 8.73 -5.72
N GLU A 220 -16.26 7.64 -6.10
CA GLU A 220 -16.27 6.38 -5.35
C GLU A 220 -14.88 5.77 -5.33
N LYS A 221 -14.15 5.85 -6.43
CA LYS A 221 -12.78 5.34 -6.57
C LYS A 221 -11.78 6.14 -5.74
N ILE A 222 -11.93 7.48 -5.67
CA ILE A 222 -11.19 8.33 -4.73
C ILE A 222 -11.45 7.89 -3.29
N SER A 223 -12.71 7.68 -2.94
CA SER A 223 -13.11 7.24 -1.60
C SER A 223 -12.53 5.86 -1.29
N TYR A 224 -12.52 4.95 -2.27
CA TYR A 224 -11.91 3.63 -2.16
C TYR A 224 -10.39 3.73 -1.87
N ILE A 225 -9.66 4.52 -2.66
CA ILE A 225 -8.21 4.72 -2.47
C ILE A 225 -7.91 5.33 -1.10
N LYS A 226 -8.66 6.33 -0.68
CA LYS A 226 -8.51 6.94 0.66
C LYS A 226 -8.75 5.92 1.78
N LYS A 227 -9.71 5.02 1.59
CA LYS A 227 -10.08 4.00 2.58
C LYS A 227 -9.10 2.84 2.62
N TYR A 228 -8.65 2.36 1.46
CA TYR A 228 -7.91 1.10 1.33
C TYR A 228 -6.44 1.27 0.92
N GLY A 229 -6.01 2.45 0.50
CA GLY A 229 -4.65 2.68 0.00
C GLY A 229 -3.55 2.30 0.99
N ASN A 230 -3.76 2.56 2.27
CA ASN A 230 -2.80 2.18 3.32
C ASN A 230 -2.72 0.66 3.58
N PHE A 231 -3.61 -0.13 2.99
CA PHE A 231 -3.70 -1.58 3.20
C PHE A 231 -2.89 -2.41 2.19
N VAL A 232 -2.49 -1.80 1.09
CA VAL A 232 -1.86 -2.54 -0.03
C VAL A 232 -0.33 -2.45 -0.04
N ILE A 233 0.25 -1.66 0.85
CA ILE A 233 1.72 -1.47 0.95
C ILE A 233 2.31 -2.52 1.89
N ILE A 234 3.36 -3.24 1.44
CA ILE A 234 4.07 -4.32 2.15
C ILE A 234 5.11 -3.77 3.13
#